data_77906d3256a5d3c24b5e3399c4e361b8
#
_entry.id   77906d3256a5d3c24b5e3399c4e361b8
#
_cell.length_a   1.000
_cell.length_b   1.000
_cell.length_c   1.000
_cell.angle_alpha   90.00
_cell.angle_beta   90.00
_cell.angle_gamma   90.00
#
_symmetry.space_group_name_H-M   'P 1'
#
loop_
_entity.id
_entity.type
_entity.pdbx_description
1 polymer ?
#
loop_
_entity_poly.entity_id
_entity_poly.type
_entity_poly.pdbx_seq_one_letter_code
_entity_poly.pdbx_strand_id
1 'polypeptide(L)'
;MENYDEVEQNVEQLEDELEEVEEELEQKEEGFLECERWRCFLLLITVGGFFGAYTFSVKGGVFCNAQTANIVLFGMALGNMDFSRAAYLLIPISSYFIGTMVSEYLALKIKKYRKLRWDTILIGVEIITVIILGLLPSSVPDQVFQVTINFICAMQFNTFRQAEKVGMATTFVTNHIRQTGSFFVRWLRKRHEKKYLNRSLRHLCMILCFIGGAALSTVMCHYFKDRAIWGSLIFLIILQGDLLYADLVKEKELLDQVPNGINAHFFLFKSSISCIIIVL
;
A
#
# COMPACT_ATOMS: atom_id res chain seq x y z
N MET A 1 10.17 29.12 31.14
CA MET A 1 11.03 28.41 30.18
C MET A 1 11.44 27.04 30.71
N GLU A 2 11.99 26.93 31.92
CA GLU A 2 12.37 25.62 32.53
C GLU A 2 11.24 24.57 32.57
N ASN A 3 10.00 25.02 32.78
CA ASN A 3 8.87 24.09 32.89
C ASN A 3 8.39 23.51 31.54
N TYR A 4 8.70 24.15 30.42
CA TYR A 4 8.37 23.63 29.07
C TYR A 4 9.37 22.57 28.60
N ASP A 5 10.65 22.77 28.87
CA ASP A 5 11.71 21.82 28.52
C ASP A 5 11.57 20.52 29.32
N GLU A 6 11.13 20.59 30.59
CA GLU A 6 10.87 19.44 31.45
C GLU A 6 9.63 18.64 31.00
N VAL A 7 8.59 19.34 30.56
CA VAL A 7 7.39 18.68 30.00
C VAL A 7 7.68 18.03 28.66
N GLU A 8 8.47 18.66 27.78
CA GLU A 8 8.87 18.12 26.49
C GLU A 8 9.74 16.86 26.65
N GLN A 9 10.68 16.89 27.63
CA GLN A 9 11.47 15.70 27.97
C GLN A 9 10.64 14.55 28.54
N ASN A 10 9.65 14.85 29.39
CA ASN A 10 8.77 13.83 29.95
C ASN A 10 7.84 13.23 28.90
N VAL A 11 7.36 14.02 27.94
CA VAL A 11 6.55 13.52 26.81
C VAL A 11 7.41 12.64 25.88
N GLU A 12 8.64 13.05 25.58
CA GLU A 12 9.55 12.24 24.75
C GLU A 12 9.92 10.91 25.46
N GLN A 13 10.06 10.94 26.80
CA GLN A 13 10.33 9.73 27.60
C GLN A 13 9.12 8.79 27.65
N LEU A 14 7.90 9.32 27.80
CA LEU A 14 6.65 8.53 27.75
C LEU A 14 6.38 7.92 26.37
N GLU A 15 6.69 8.65 25.32
CA GLU A 15 6.61 8.13 23.96
C GLU A 15 7.60 6.98 23.72
N ASP A 16 8.82 7.10 24.26
CA ASP A 16 9.83 6.04 24.19
C ASP A 16 9.44 4.82 25.03
N GLU A 17 8.90 4.99 26.23
CA GLU A 17 8.44 3.89 27.09
C GLU A 17 7.22 3.18 26.48
N LEU A 18 6.30 3.91 25.86
CA LEU A 18 5.19 3.32 25.10
C LEU A 18 5.68 2.52 23.89
N GLU A 19 6.67 3.04 23.16
CA GLU A 19 7.28 2.31 22.04
C GLU A 19 8.00 1.03 22.52
N GLU A 20 8.67 1.05 23.69
CA GLU A 20 9.31 -0.13 24.29
C GLU A 20 8.29 -1.18 24.76
N VAL A 21 7.22 -0.76 25.41
CA VAL A 21 6.13 -1.65 25.83
C VAL A 21 5.42 -2.26 24.62
N GLU A 22 5.19 -1.48 23.57
CA GLU A 22 4.66 -1.99 22.31
C GLU A 22 5.61 -3.00 21.67
N GLU A 23 6.94 -2.77 21.67
CA GLU A 23 7.93 -3.71 21.15
C GLU A 23 8.06 -4.98 22.00
N GLU A 24 7.96 -4.89 23.34
CA GLU A 24 7.98 -6.07 24.23
C GLU A 24 6.71 -6.92 24.09
N LEU A 25 5.54 -6.30 23.94
CA LEU A 25 4.31 -6.98 23.60
C LEU A 25 4.38 -7.62 22.22
N GLU A 26 5.11 -6.97 21.28
CA GLU A 26 5.37 -7.50 19.95
C GLU A 26 6.25 -8.74 19.91
N GLN A 27 7.25 -8.84 20.80
CA GLN A 27 8.15 -9.99 20.86
C GLN A 27 7.53 -11.22 21.52
N LYS A 28 6.45 -11.06 22.27
CA LYS A 28 5.82 -12.12 23.06
C LYS A 28 4.74 -12.92 22.32
N GLU A 29 4.24 -12.46 21.19
CA GLU A 29 3.12 -13.10 20.49
C GLU A 29 3.39 -13.34 19.01
N GLU A 30 3.26 -14.59 18.62
CA GLU A 30 2.96 -15.19 17.31
C GLU A 30 3.71 -14.66 16.08
N GLY A 31 4.28 -15.60 15.34
CA GLY A 31 4.95 -15.31 14.07
C GLY A 31 4.03 -14.58 13.10
N PHE A 32 4.55 -13.54 12.45
CA PHE A 32 3.82 -12.78 11.43
C PHE A 32 3.33 -13.68 10.31
N LEU A 33 2.12 -13.40 9.81
CA LEU A 33 1.60 -14.02 8.61
C LEU A 33 2.53 -13.72 7.42
N GLU A 34 2.58 -14.59 6.45
CA GLU A 34 3.44 -14.40 5.29
C GLU A 34 3.14 -13.11 4.54
N CYS A 35 1.84 -12.74 4.45
CA CYS A 35 1.40 -11.48 3.84
C CYS A 35 1.82 -10.22 4.62
N GLU A 36 2.21 -10.36 5.88
CA GLU A 36 2.70 -9.27 6.74
C GLU A 36 4.24 -9.21 6.78
N ARG A 37 4.94 -10.10 6.09
CA ARG A 37 6.40 -10.08 6.04
C ARG A 37 6.92 -8.96 5.16
N TRP A 38 8.00 -8.35 5.59
CA TRP A 38 8.62 -7.23 4.90
C TRP A 38 8.96 -7.52 3.43
N ARG A 39 9.38 -8.75 3.09
CA ARG A 39 9.66 -9.14 1.70
C ARG A 39 8.45 -9.01 0.77
N CYS A 40 7.24 -9.31 1.26
CA CYS A 40 6.01 -9.14 0.49
C CYS A 40 5.79 -7.66 0.14
N PHE A 41 6.03 -6.77 1.09
CA PHE A 41 5.92 -5.33 0.87
C PHE A 41 6.96 -4.79 -0.11
N LEU A 42 8.18 -5.34 -0.14
CA LEU A 42 9.18 -4.97 -1.15
C LEU A 42 8.72 -5.32 -2.58
N LEU A 43 8.14 -6.50 -2.77
CA LEU A 43 7.58 -6.92 -4.07
C LEU A 43 6.40 -6.02 -4.46
N LEU A 44 5.47 -5.79 -3.53
CA LEU A 44 4.28 -4.97 -3.76
C LEU A 44 4.62 -3.52 -4.10
N ILE A 45 5.56 -2.90 -3.39
CA ILE A 45 5.94 -1.50 -3.67
C ILE A 45 6.70 -1.38 -5.00
N THR A 46 7.45 -2.42 -5.40
CA THR A 46 8.07 -2.49 -6.72
C THR A 46 7.00 -2.53 -7.82
N VAL A 47 5.96 -3.34 -7.64
CA VAL A 47 4.77 -3.37 -8.52
C VAL A 47 4.06 -2.02 -8.53
N GLY A 48 3.90 -1.37 -7.37
CA GLY A 48 3.31 -0.04 -7.25
C GLY A 48 4.09 1.01 -8.06
N GLY A 49 5.41 1.02 -7.98
CA GLY A 49 6.27 1.88 -8.81
C GLY A 49 6.14 1.56 -10.30
N PHE A 50 6.10 0.28 -10.63
CA PHE A 50 5.93 -0.20 -12.01
C PHE A 50 4.60 0.28 -12.62
N PHE A 51 3.48 0.09 -11.93
CA PHE A 51 2.16 0.52 -12.40
C PHE A 51 2.03 2.03 -12.52
N GLY A 52 2.59 2.79 -11.56
CA GLY A 52 2.60 4.24 -11.64
C GLY A 52 3.32 4.77 -12.86
N ALA A 53 4.51 4.25 -13.16
CA ALA A 53 5.27 4.63 -14.34
C ALA A 53 4.60 4.16 -15.64
N TYR A 54 4.04 2.94 -15.67
CA TYR A 54 3.32 2.42 -16.84
C TYR A 54 2.12 3.29 -17.21
N THR A 55 1.23 3.57 -16.27
CA THR A 55 0.03 4.37 -16.56
C THR A 55 0.36 5.81 -16.94
N PHE A 56 1.39 6.37 -16.35
CA PHE A 56 1.83 7.71 -16.70
C PHE A 56 2.49 7.77 -18.09
N SER A 57 3.35 6.80 -18.43
CA SER A 57 4.16 6.82 -19.66
C SER A 57 3.37 6.46 -20.92
N VAL A 58 2.46 5.47 -20.85
CA VAL A 58 1.79 4.91 -22.04
C VAL A 58 0.28 4.85 -21.95
N LYS A 59 -0.32 5.33 -20.84
CA LYS A 59 -1.76 5.30 -20.62
C LYS A 59 -2.32 6.66 -20.14
N GLY A 60 -2.09 7.69 -20.94
CA GLY A 60 -2.76 9.00 -20.81
C GLY A 60 -2.29 9.91 -19.68
N GLY A 61 -1.10 9.66 -19.07
CA GLY A 61 -0.48 10.57 -18.10
C GLY A 61 -1.22 10.69 -16.76
N VAL A 62 -1.90 9.62 -16.31
CA VAL A 62 -2.61 9.55 -15.04
C VAL A 62 -1.90 8.56 -14.13
N PHE A 63 -1.63 8.94 -12.88
CA PHE A 63 -1.07 8.04 -11.90
C PHE A 63 -2.14 7.11 -11.32
N CYS A 64 -1.98 5.81 -11.44
CA CYS A 64 -2.91 4.84 -10.85
C CYS A 64 -2.83 4.75 -9.32
N ASN A 65 -1.74 5.20 -8.72
CA ASN A 65 -1.44 5.04 -7.30
C ASN A 65 -1.24 6.37 -6.55
N ALA A 66 -1.11 7.49 -7.25
CA ALA A 66 -0.89 8.81 -6.65
C ALA A 66 -2.17 9.68 -6.71
N GLN A 67 -3.20 9.29 -5.95
CA GLN A 67 -4.51 9.99 -5.98
C GLN A 67 -4.41 11.46 -5.58
N THR A 68 -3.47 11.83 -4.72
CA THR A 68 -3.22 13.25 -4.37
C THR A 68 -2.88 14.07 -5.61
N ALA A 69 -2.02 13.55 -6.50
CA ALA A 69 -1.70 14.23 -7.76
C ALA A 69 -2.92 14.33 -8.69
N ASN A 70 -3.70 13.25 -8.79
CA ASN A 70 -4.91 13.23 -9.61
C ASN A 70 -5.98 14.22 -9.10
N ILE A 71 -6.13 14.36 -7.77
CA ILE A 71 -7.05 15.32 -7.14
C ILE A 71 -6.58 16.77 -7.40
N VAL A 72 -5.27 17.03 -7.33
CA VAL A 72 -4.72 18.36 -7.68
C VAL A 72 -5.01 18.69 -9.15
N LEU A 73 -4.75 17.76 -10.07
CA LEU A 73 -5.04 17.93 -11.49
C LEU A 73 -6.54 18.16 -11.75
N PHE A 74 -7.40 17.45 -11.02
CA PHE A 74 -8.85 17.65 -11.06
C PHE A 74 -9.22 19.07 -10.61
N GLY A 75 -8.68 19.54 -9.48
CA GLY A 75 -8.90 20.91 -8.99
C GLY A 75 -8.42 21.97 -9.97
N MET A 76 -7.25 21.77 -10.61
CA MET A 76 -6.73 22.66 -11.64
C MET A 76 -7.66 22.72 -12.87
N ALA A 77 -8.19 21.57 -13.31
CA ALA A 77 -9.13 21.52 -14.43
C ALA A 77 -10.42 22.28 -14.11
N LEU A 78 -10.96 22.16 -12.90
CA LEU A 78 -12.10 22.93 -12.44
C LEU A 78 -11.80 24.44 -12.40
N GLY A 79 -10.66 24.84 -11.85
CA GLY A 79 -10.24 26.23 -11.79
C GLY A 79 -10.07 26.88 -13.18
N ASN A 80 -9.69 26.11 -14.18
CA ASN A 80 -9.57 26.50 -15.57
C ASN A 80 -10.88 26.37 -16.36
N MET A 81 -11.99 26.01 -15.73
CA MET A 81 -13.29 25.75 -16.37
C MET A 81 -13.25 24.64 -17.44
N ASP A 82 -12.23 23.76 -17.37
CA ASP A 82 -12.12 22.57 -18.24
C ASP A 82 -12.88 21.38 -17.64
N PHE A 83 -14.19 21.43 -17.76
CA PHE A 83 -15.08 20.39 -17.22
C PHE A 83 -14.89 19.04 -17.91
N SER A 84 -14.42 19.02 -19.16
CA SER A 84 -14.12 17.79 -19.88
C SER A 84 -12.94 17.06 -19.24
N ARG A 85 -11.86 17.78 -18.98
CA ARG A 85 -10.68 17.25 -18.28
C ARG A 85 -10.99 16.86 -16.85
N ALA A 86 -11.79 17.66 -16.15
CA ALA A 86 -12.24 17.35 -14.80
C ALA A 86 -13.04 16.03 -14.76
N ALA A 87 -14.02 15.85 -15.65
CA ALA A 87 -14.79 14.62 -15.76
C ALA A 87 -13.90 13.41 -16.09
N TYR A 88 -12.91 13.58 -16.97
CA TYR A 88 -11.93 12.52 -17.29
C TYR A 88 -11.15 12.07 -16.05
N LEU A 89 -10.67 13.00 -15.23
CA LEU A 89 -9.87 12.70 -14.02
C LEU A 89 -10.72 12.15 -12.88
N LEU A 90 -12.00 12.48 -12.81
CA LEU A 90 -12.90 11.97 -11.79
C LEU A 90 -13.11 10.45 -11.90
N ILE A 91 -13.08 9.89 -13.11
CA ILE A 91 -13.31 8.47 -13.36
C ILE A 91 -12.27 7.58 -12.65
N PRO A 92 -10.94 7.75 -12.86
CA PRO A 92 -9.94 6.95 -12.16
C PRO A 92 -9.94 7.20 -10.64
N ILE A 93 -10.23 8.42 -10.17
CA ILE A 93 -10.37 8.72 -8.74
C ILE A 93 -11.52 7.93 -8.13
N SER A 94 -12.68 7.94 -8.78
CA SER A 94 -13.85 7.18 -8.34
C SER A 94 -13.60 5.66 -8.35
N SER A 95 -12.87 5.17 -9.35
CA SER A 95 -12.47 3.77 -9.43
C SER A 95 -11.61 3.35 -8.23
N TYR A 96 -10.66 4.19 -7.83
CA TYR A 96 -9.84 3.95 -6.64
C TYR A 96 -10.70 3.87 -5.37
N PHE A 97 -11.63 4.80 -5.20
CA PHE A 97 -12.55 4.81 -4.06
C PHE A 97 -13.41 3.54 -4.00
N ILE A 98 -13.99 3.14 -5.13
CA ILE A 98 -14.80 1.91 -5.22
C ILE A 98 -13.94 0.68 -4.95
N GLY A 99 -12.71 0.61 -5.48
CA GLY A 99 -11.76 -0.47 -5.22
C GLY A 99 -11.48 -0.66 -3.73
N THR A 100 -11.30 0.44 -2.99
CA THR A 100 -11.15 0.40 -1.53
C THR A 100 -12.38 -0.20 -0.84
N MET A 101 -13.60 0.24 -1.22
CA MET A 101 -14.85 -0.29 -0.66
C MET A 101 -15.02 -1.79 -0.93
N VAL A 102 -14.73 -2.22 -2.16
CA VAL A 102 -14.84 -3.63 -2.57
C VAL A 102 -13.83 -4.49 -1.82
N SER A 103 -12.59 -4.03 -1.67
CA SER A 103 -11.57 -4.74 -0.90
C SER A 103 -11.99 -4.97 0.55
N GLU A 104 -12.49 -3.94 1.22
CA GLU A 104 -12.94 -4.03 2.62
C GLU A 104 -14.09 -5.03 2.78
N TYR A 105 -15.07 -4.97 1.87
CA TYR A 105 -16.21 -5.87 1.88
C TYR A 105 -15.85 -7.32 1.60
N LEU A 106 -14.99 -7.58 0.60
CA LEU A 106 -14.60 -8.93 0.20
C LEU A 106 -13.70 -9.60 1.24
N ALA A 107 -12.79 -8.85 1.87
CA ALA A 107 -11.92 -9.38 2.93
C ALA A 107 -12.74 -10.04 4.06
N LEU A 108 -13.81 -9.37 4.51
CA LEU A 108 -14.69 -9.89 5.55
C LEU A 108 -15.53 -11.09 5.10
N LYS A 109 -15.92 -11.15 3.83
CA LYS A 109 -16.70 -12.30 3.29
C LYS A 109 -15.83 -13.52 3.06
N ILE A 110 -14.66 -13.37 2.46
CA ILE A 110 -13.79 -14.47 2.05
C ILE A 110 -13.23 -15.20 3.27
N LYS A 111 -12.92 -14.49 4.35
CA LYS A 111 -12.55 -15.05 5.65
C LYS A 111 -13.42 -16.24 6.08
N LYS A 112 -14.70 -16.21 5.77
CA LYS A 112 -15.68 -17.25 6.19
C LYS A 112 -15.47 -18.60 5.48
N TYR A 113 -14.85 -18.60 4.29
CA TYR A 113 -14.73 -19.82 3.49
C TYR A 113 -13.53 -20.69 3.87
N ARG A 114 -12.53 -20.15 4.60
CA ARG A 114 -11.34 -20.86 5.11
C ARG A 114 -10.63 -21.75 4.06
N LYS A 115 -10.63 -21.35 2.79
CA LYS A 115 -9.93 -22.07 1.71
C LYS A 115 -8.62 -21.42 1.33
N LEU A 116 -8.65 -20.12 1.11
CA LEU A 116 -7.52 -19.25 0.84
C LEU A 116 -7.80 -17.92 1.51
N ARG A 117 -6.76 -17.21 1.91
CA ARG A 117 -6.89 -15.86 2.46
C ARG A 117 -7.20 -14.85 1.36
N TRP A 118 -7.77 -13.73 1.77
CA TRP A 118 -8.12 -12.64 0.86
C TRP A 118 -6.91 -12.07 0.12
N ASP A 119 -5.78 -11.87 0.81
CA ASP A 119 -4.53 -11.38 0.27
C ASP A 119 -4.02 -12.27 -0.88
N THR A 120 -4.02 -13.59 -0.71
CA THR A 120 -3.65 -14.56 -1.74
C THR A 120 -4.58 -14.51 -2.95
N ILE A 121 -5.89 -14.42 -2.72
CA ILE A 121 -6.88 -14.31 -3.80
C ILE A 121 -6.70 -13.00 -4.56
N LEU A 122 -6.46 -11.89 -3.85
CA LEU A 122 -6.27 -10.58 -4.45
C LEU A 122 -5.07 -10.56 -5.41
N ILE A 123 -3.91 -11.12 -5.00
CA ILE A 123 -2.74 -11.18 -5.89
C ILE A 123 -3.04 -12.05 -7.11
N GLY A 124 -3.78 -13.16 -6.96
CA GLY A 124 -4.25 -13.95 -8.08
C GLY A 124 -5.14 -13.14 -9.06
N VAL A 125 -6.08 -12.35 -8.55
CA VAL A 125 -6.91 -11.44 -9.35
C VAL A 125 -6.05 -10.39 -10.06
N GLU A 126 -5.05 -9.85 -9.37
CA GLU A 126 -4.11 -8.87 -9.92
C GLU A 126 -3.29 -9.45 -11.08
N ILE A 127 -2.78 -10.68 -10.95
CA ILE A 127 -2.08 -11.41 -12.02
C ILE A 127 -2.99 -11.59 -13.24
N ILE A 128 -4.22 -12.09 -13.04
CA ILE A 128 -5.18 -12.29 -14.13
C ILE A 128 -5.49 -10.96 -14.82
N THR A 129 -5.70 -9.91 -14.05
CA THR A 129 -5.96 -8.57 -14.58
C THR A 129 -4.80 -8.06 -15.43
N VAL A 130 -3.56 -8.20 -14.96
CA VAL A 130 -2.35 -7.79 -15.70
C VAL A 130 -2.21 -8.59 -17.01
N ILE A 131 -2.48 -9.89 -16.99
CA ILE A 131 -2.46 -10.72 -18.18
C ILE A 131 -3.48 -10.22 -19.20
N ILE A 132 -4.72 -10.00 -18.77
CA ILE A 132 -5.81 -9.51 -19.63
C ILE A 132 -5.45 -8.14 -20.23
N LEU A 133 -5.01 -7.18 -19.40
CA LEU A 133 -4.63 -5.85 -19.87
C LEU A 133 -3.52 -5.88 -20.92
N GLY A 134 -2.52 -6.73 -20.75
CA GLY A 134 -1.43 -6.87 -21.74
C GLY A 134 -1.84 -7.58 -23.03
N LEU A 135 -2.98 -8.30 -23.05
CA LEU A 135 -3.57 -8.90 -24.25
C LEU A 135 -4.48 -7.94 -25.02
N LEU A 136 -4.93 -6.86 -24.40
CA LEU A 136 -5.82 -5.91 -25.06
C LEU A 136 -5.11 -5.22 -26.25
N PRO A 137 -5.81 -5.00 -27.36
CA PRO A 137 -5.25 -4.27 -28.50
C PRO A 137 -5.05 -2.79 -28.16
N SER A 138 -4.08 -2.15 -28.83
CA SER A 138 -3.74 -0.73 -28.62
C SER A 138 -4.87 0.23 -28.97
N SER A 139 -5.94 -0.24 -29.63
CA SER A 139 -7.14 0.54 -29.94
C SER A 139 -8.06 0.75 -28.73
N VAL A 140 -7.85 0.02 -27.65
CA VAL A 140 -8.64 0.16 -26.42
C VAL A 140 -8.30 1.49 -25.74
N PRO A 141 -9.31 2.30 -25.33
CA PRO A 141 -9.07 3.58 -24.66
C PRO A 141 -8.20 3.45 -23.43
N ASP A 142 -7.27 4.38 -23.24
CA ASP A 142 -6.36 4.40 -22.08
C ASP A 142 -7.11 4.42 -20.74
N GLN A 143 -8.30 5.00 -20.70
CA GLN A 143 -9.14 4.99 -19.50
C GLN A 143 -9.47 3.59 -18.98
N VAL A 144 -9.61 2.59 -19.85
CA VAL A 144 -9.87 1.20 -19.42
C VAL A 144 -8.70 0.71 -18.57
N PHE A 145 -7.48 0.97 -19.00
CA PHE A 145 -6.26 0.62 -18.24
C PHE A 145 -6.17 1.43 -16.94
N GLN A 146 -6.40 2.75 -17.03
CA GLN A 146 -6.34 3.62 -15.85
C GLN A 146 -7.34 3.18 -14.78
N VAL A 147 -8.61 2.97 -15.14
CA VAL A 147 -9.68 2.56 -14.22
C VAL A 147 -9.35 1.22 -13.59
N THR A 148 -8.97 0.24 -14.40
CA THR A 148 -8.68 -1.11 -13.93
C THR A 148 -7.47 -1.14 -12.98
N ILE A 149 -6.37 -0.48 -13.35
CA ILE A 149 -5.16 -0.46 -12.51
C ILE A 149 -5.39 0.38 -11.24
N ASN A 150 -6.13 1.50 -11.31
CA ASN A 150 -6.51 2.26 -10.12
C ASN A 150 -7.33 1.40 -9.14
N PHE A 151 -8.27 0.62 -9.68
CA PHE A 151 -9.11 -0.27 -8.87
C PHE A 151 -8.29 -1.32 -8.13
N ILE A 152 -7.41 -2.06 -8.83
CA ILE A 152 -6.58 -3.09 -8.19
C ILE A 152 -5.53 -2.48 -7.24
N CYS A 153 -4.91 -1.35 -7.57
CA CYS A 153 -4.00 -0.63 -6.67
C CYS A 153 -4.69 -0.22 -5.37
N ALA A 154 -5.95 0.22 -5.44
CA ALA A 154 -6.73 0.55 -4.25
C ALA A 154 -6.99 -0.69 -3.38
N MET A 155 -7.33 -1.82 -4.00
CA MET A 155 -7.53 -3.09 -3.31
C MET A 155 -6.24 -3.57 -2.65
N GLN A 156 -5.11 -3.52 -3.36
CA GLN A 156 -3.79 -3.86 -2.84
C GLN A 156 -3.42 -2.99 -1.63
N PHE A 157 -3.53 -1.68 -1.75
CA PHE A 157 -3.21 -0.76 -0.67
C PHE A 157 -4.10 -0.94 0.55
N ASN A 158 -5.40 -1.21 0.34
CA ASN A 158 -6.34 -1.45 1.42
C ASN A 158 -6.12 -2.80 2.13
N THR A 159 -5.57 -3.79 1.45
CA THR A 159 -5.30 -5.12 2.01
C THR A 159 -3.97 -5.18 2.74
N PHE A 160 -2.90 -4.65 2.15
CA PHE A 160 -1.54 -4.72 2.70
C PHE A 160 -1.17 -3.39 3.39
N ARG A 161 -1.47 -3.29 4.69
CA ARG A 161 -1.33 -2.04 5.46
C ARG A 161 -0.11 -1.98 6.36
N GLN A 162 0.37 -3.14 6.85
CA GLN A 162 1.44 -3.24 7.83
C GLN A 162 2.39 -4.38 7.48
N ALA A 163 3.70 -4.11 7.53
CA ALA A 163 4.74 -5.13 7.48
C ALA A 163 5.35 -5.27 8.86
N GLU A 164 5.23 -6.48 9.46
CA GLU A 164 5.79 -6.77 10.78
C GLU A 164 5.40 -5.67 11.81
N LYS A 165 4.10 -5.37 11.89
CA LYS A 165 3.45 -4.32 12.71
C LYS A 165 3.89 -2.88 12.42
N VAL A 166 4.73 -2.65 11.42
CA VAL A 166 5.08 -1.30 10.97
C VAL A 166 4.17 -0.88 9.82
N GLY A 167 3.44 0.22 9.99
CA GLY A 167 2.57 0.77 8.94
C GLY A 167 3.35 1.11 7.67
N MET A 168 3.08 0.39 6.58
CA MET A 168 3.76 0.55 5.30
C MET A 168 2.79 0.69 4.15
N ALA A 169 3.06 1.64 3.25
CA ALA A 169 2.31 1.79 2.01
C ALA A 169 2.95 0.92 0.91
N THR A 170 2.12 0.28 0.10
CA THR A 170 2.59 -0.56 -1.02
C THR A 170 2.53 0.13 -2.37
N THR A 171 1.85 1.28 -2.46
CA THR A 171 1.55 1.92 -3.75
C THR A 171 2.10 3.34 -3.89
N PHE A 172 2.62 3.94 -2.80
CA PHE A 172 3.20 5.28 -2.81
C PHE A 172 4.29 5.45 -1.74
N VAL A 173 5.16 6.47 -1.88
CA VAL A 173 6.40 6.59 -1.10
C VAL A 173 6.45 7.77 -0.12
N THR A 174 5.48 8.68 -0.14
CA THR A 174 5.53 9.90 0.70
C THR A 174 5.71 9.59 2.19
N ASN A 175 4.98 8.59 2.70
CA ASN A 175 5.15 8.17 4.09
C ASN A 175 6.53 7.55 4.34
N HIS A 176 7.07 6.78 3.39
CA HIS A 176 8.41 6.19 3.52
C HIS A 176 9.50 7.27 3.57
N ILE A 177 9.39 8.36 2.78
CA ILE A 177 10.32 9.50 2.84
C ILE A 177 10.27 10.14 4.24
N ARG A 178 9.07 10.41 4.77
CA ARG A 178 8.89 10.98 6.10
C ARG A 178 9.49 10.09 7.19
N GLN A 179 9.18 8.79 7.16
CA GLN A 179 9.67 7.84 8.15
C GLN A 179 11.19 7.64 8.08
N THR A 180 11.77 7.57 6.87
CA THR A 180 13.23 7.51 6.70
C THR A 180 13.90 8.67 7.39
N GLY A 181 13.45 9.92 7.15
CA GLY A 181 14.00 11.11 7.77
C GLY A 181 13.83 11.13 9.30
N SER A 182 12.62 10.82 9.78
CA SER A 182 12.32 10.84 11.21
C SER A 182 13.16 9.81 11.98
N PHE A 183 13.20 8.55 11.54
CA PHE A 183 13.98 7.51 12.21
C PHE A 183 15.50 7.74 12.09
N PHE A 184 15.97 8.32 10.99
CA PHE A 184 17.37 8.68 10.85
C PHE A 184 17.79 9.73 11.88
N VAL A 185 16.97 10.78 12.12
CA VAL A 185 17.25 11.80 13.15
C VAL A 185 17.18 11.19 14.56
N ARG A 186 16.18 10.33 14.84
CA ARG A 186 16.11 9.60 16.12
C ARG A 186 17.38 8.77 16.35
N TRP A 187 17.88 8.07 15.34
CA TRP A 187 19.16 7.34 15.43
C TRP A 187 20.36 8.27 15.67
N LEU A 188 20.42 9.45 15.07
CA LEU A 188 21.51 10.40 15.33
C LEU A 188 21.52 10.91 16.79
N ARG A 189 20.32 11.06 17.39
CA ARG A 189 20.17 11.42 18.80
C ARG A 189 20.51 10.26 19.74
N LYS A 190 20.06 9.06 19.42
CA LYS A 190 20.20 7.84 20.23
C LYS A 190 21.04 6.79 19.48
N ARG A 191 22.34 7.08 19.26
CA ARG A 191 23.23 6.24 18.42
C ARG A 191 23.42 4.80 18.91
N HIS A 192 23.08 4.50 20.17
CA HIS A 192 23.17 3.16 20.75
C HIS A 192 22.03 2.25 20.29
N GLU A 193 20.89 2.84 19.89
CA GLU A 193 19.69 2.10 19.50
C GLU A 193 19.67 1.85 18.00
N LYS A 194 20.21 0.71 17.60
CA LYS A 194 20.24 0.26 16.19
C LYS A 194 18.84 0.09 15.57
N LYS A 195 17.78 -0.04 16.42
CA LYS A 195 16.40 -0.17 15.96
C LYS A 195 15.99 0.99 15.05
N TYR A 196 16.31 2.23 15.42
CA TYR A 196 15.96 3.40 14.60
C TYR A 196 16.67 3.42 13.26
N LEU A 197 17.94 3.03 13.22
CA LEU A 197 18.66 2.90 11.94
C LEU A 197 18.01 1.82 11.07
N ASN A 198 17.69 0.66 11.64
CA ASN A 198 17.08 -0.44 10.90
C ASN A 198 15.71 -0.02 10.33
N ARG A 199 14.86 0.67 11.12
CA ARG A 199 13.58 1.21 10.64
C ARG A 199 13.78 2.22 9.51
N SER A 200 14.74 3.16 9.67
CA SER A 200 15.09 4.13 8.60
C SER A 200 15.54 3.43 7.32
N LEU A 201 16.41 2.43 7.41
CA LEU A 201 16.90 1.65 6.27
C LEU A 201 15.79 0.83 5.60
N ARG A 202 14.86 0.25 6.37
CA ARG A 202 13.69 -0.45 5.82
C ARG A 202 12.84 0.48 4.95
N HIS A 203 12.52 1.68 5.45
CA HIS A 203 11.77 2.67 4.67
C HIS A 203 12.54 3.19 3.46
N LEU A 204 13.85 3.40 3.58
CA LEU A 204 14.70 3.76 2.44
C LEU A 204 14.70 2.67 1.36
N CYS A 205 14.79 1.40 1.77
CA CYS A 205 14.73 0.27 0.84
C CYS A 205 13.38 0.24 0.08
N MET A 206 12.26 0.53 0.74
CA MET A 206 10.95 0.66 0.09
C MET A 206 10.97 1.74 -1.00
N ILE A 207 11.58 2.91 -0.73
CA ILE A 207 11.73 3.98 -1.72
C ILE A 207 12.55 3.50 -2.92
N LEU A 208 13.68 2.84 -2.66
CA LEU A 208 14.56 2.34 -3.72
C LEU A 208 13.87 1.27 -4.58
N CYS A 209 13.10 0.37 -3.97
CA CYS A 209 12.32 -0.63 -4.68
C CYS A 209 11.23 0.01 -5.57
N PHE A 210 10.54 1.03 -5.07
CA PHE A 210 9.58 1.79 -5.88
C PHE A 210 10.24 2.46 -7.09
N ILE A 211 11.39 3.11 -6.89
CA ILE A 211 12.17 3.73 -7.97
C ILE A 211 12.62 2.66 -8.97
N GLY A 212 13.11 1.51 -8.48
CA GLY A 212 13.52 0.38 -9.32
C GLY A 212 12.38 -0.15 -10.18
N GLY A 213 11.18 -0.33 -9.60
CA GLY A 213 9.97 -0.72 -10.32
C GLY A 213 9.57 0.29 -11.39
N ALA A 214 9.60 1.59 -11.07
CA ALA A 214 9.29 2.65 -12.02
C ALA A 214 10.31 2.74 -13.16
N ALA A 215 11.60 2.61 -12.85
CA ALA A 215 12.67 2.61 -13.86
C ALA A 215 12.53 1.40 -14.80
N LEU A 216 12.31 0.20 -14.26
CA LEU A 216 12.09 -1.01 -15.04
C LEU A 216 10.88 -0.86 -15.97
N SER A 217 9.76 -0.35 -15.45
CA SER A 217 8.55 -0.08 -16.22
C SER A 217 8.82 0.88 -17.37
N THR A 218 9.53 1.98 -17.10
CA THR A 218 9.87 2.98 -18.13
C THR A 218 10.70 2.36 -19.26
N VAL A 219 11.71 1.55 -18.93
CA VAL A 219 12.52 0.83 -19.92
C VAL A 219 11.63 -0.13 -20.72
N MET A 220 10.79 -0.90 -20.06
CA MET A 220 9.89 -1.84 -20.74
C MET A 220 8.86 -1.13 -21.61
N CYS A 221 8.32 0.00 -21.19
CA CYS A 221 7.41 0.81 -21.99
C CYS A 221 8.05 1.32 -23.28
N HIS A 222 9.34 1.63 -23.25
CA HIS A 222 10.08 2.05 -24.44
C HIS A 222 10.12 0.94 -25.51
N TYR A 223 10.33 -0.33 -25.10
CA TYR A 223 10.45 -1.45 -26.04
C TYR A 223 9.13 -2.16 -26.34
N PHE A 224 8.27 -2.33 -25.35
CA PHE A 224 7.06 -3.18 -25.43
C PHE A 224 5.75 -2.40 -25.41
N LYS A 225 5.78 -1.08 -25.20
CA LYS A 225 4.59 -0.20 -25.17
C LYS A 225 3.51 -0.78 -24.23
N ASP A 226 2.31 -1.04 -24.76
CA ASP A 226 1.16 -1.54 -23.98
C ASP A 226 1.43 -2.87 -23.28
N ARG A 227 2.22 -3.75 -23.90
CA ARG A 227 2.59 -5.06 -23.31
C ARG A 227 3.62 -4.97 -22.19
N ALA A 228 4.21 -3.79 -21.96
CA ALA A 228 5.16 -3.57 -20.87
C ALA A 228 4.59 -3.96 -19.51
N ILE A 229 3.27 -3.89 -19.34
CA ILE A 229 2.60 -4.24 -18.07
C ILE A 229 2.93 -5.66 -17.61
N TRP A 230 3.21 -6.60 -18.53
CA TRP A 230 3.61 -7.97 -18.18
C TRP A 230 4.92 -8.06 -17.39
N GLY A 231 5.75 -7.02 -17.42
CA GLY A 231 6.95 -6.97 -16.58
C GLY A 231 6.67 -7.02 -15.09
N SER A 232 5.50 -6.58 -14.66
CA SER A 232 5.09 -6.68 -13.26
C SER A 232 4.76 -8.11 -12.82
N LEU A 233 4.45 -9.02 -13.78
CA LEU A 233 4.11 -10.41 -13.47
C LEU A 233 5.23 -11.16 -12.76
N ILE A 234 6.48 -10.81 -13.01
CA ILE A 234 7.63 -11.46 -12.36
C ILE A 234 7.50 -11.32 -10.83
N PHE A 235 7.23 -10.09 -10.36
CA PHE A 235 7.09 -9.80 -8.92
C PHE A 235 5.81 -10.40 -8.33
N LEU A 236 4.71 -10.30 -9.08
CA LEU A 236 3.40 -10.82 -8.63
C LEU A 236 3.38 -12.35 -8.56
N ILE A 237 4.04 -13.06 -9.50
CA ILE A 237 4.11 -14.52 -9.49
C ILE A 237 4.97 -15.02 -8.33
N ILE A 238 6.10 -14.36 -8.03
CA ILE A 238 6.93 -14.70 -6.87
C ILE A 238 6.10 -14.53 -5.59
N LEU A 239 5.42 -13.39 -5.43
CA LEU A 239 4.57 -13.12 -4.28
C LEU A 239 3.43 -14.13 -4.16
N GLN A 240 2.75 -14.44 -5.28
CA GLN A 240 1.67 -15.43 -5.31
C GLN A 240 2.14 -16.80 -4.86
N GLY A 241 3.33 -17.22 -5.28
CA GLY A 241 3.95 -18.48 -4.85
C GLY A 241 4.18 -18.53 -3.34
N ASP A 242 4.73 -17.46 -2.76
CA ASP A 242 4.97 -17.34 -1.32
C ASP A 242 3.66 -17.39 -0.53
N LEU A 243 2.64 -16.65 -0.97
CA LEU A 243 1.32 -16.60 -0.29
C LEU A 243 0.57 -17.94 -0.42
N LEU A 244 0.58 -18.57 -1.58
CA LEU A 244 -0.03 -19.89 -1.77
C LEU A 244 0.65 -20.96 -0.91
N TYR A 245 1.98 -20.95 -0.84
CA TYR A 245 2.71 -21.86 0.02
C TYR A 245 2.36 -21.65 1.50
N ALA A 246 2.22 -20.39 1.91
CA ALA A 246 1.80 -20.07 3.27
C ALA A 246 0.38 -20.61 3.56
N ASP A 247 -0.60 -20.31 2.72
CA ASP A 247 -1.99 -20.73 2.91
C ASP A 247 -2.18 -22.26 2.89
N LEU A 248 -1.46 -22.96 2.02
CA LEU A 248 -1.65 -24.40 1.82
C LEU A 248 -0.83 -25.26 2.79
N VAL A 249 0.31 -24.76 3.27
CA VAL A 249 1.27 -25.57 4.03
C VAL A 249 1.56 -24.97 5.40
N LYS A 250 2.02 -23.70 5.45
CA LYS A 250 2.61 -23.11 6.66
C LYS A 250 1.58 -22.56 7.64
N GLU A 251 0.52 -21.93 7.13
CA GLU A 251 -0.46 -21.15 7.89
C GLU A 251 -1.89 -21.67 7.67
N LYS A 252 -2.03 -22.96 7.33
CA LYS A 252 -3.30 -23.60 7.01
C LYS A 252 -4.36 -23.48 8.11
N GLU A 253 -3.94 -23.42 9.37
CA GLU A 253 -4.83 -23.26 10.51
C GLU A 253 -5.25 -21.81 10.77
N LEU A 254 -4.56 -20.86 10.14
CA LEU A 254 -4.73 -19.40 10.31
C LEU A 254 -5.51 -18.74 9.16
N LEU A 255 -6.19 -19.54 8.32
CA LEU A 255 -6.91 -19.04 7.13
C LEU A 255 -8.10 -18.13 7.44
N ASP A 256 -8.56 -18.09 8.68
CA ASP A 256 -9.58 -17.18 9.17
C ASP A 256 -9.02 -15.84 9.70
N GLN A 257 -7.72 -15.71 9.78
CA GLN A 257 -7.10 -14.45 10.12
C GLN A 257 -7.08 -13.49 8.91
N VAL A 258 -7.30 -12.23 9.20
CA VAL A 258 -7.16 -11.14 8.23
C VAL A 258 -5.96 -10.32 8.67
N PRO A 259 -5.10 -9.84 7.74
CA PRO A 259 -3.96 -9.01 8.12
C PRO A 259 -4.35 -7.92 9.12
N ASN A 260 -3.54 -7.73 10.15
CA ASN A 260 -3.88 -6.95 11.37
C ASN A 260 -4.40 -5.53 11.13
N GLY A 261 -4.12 -4.92 9.98
CA GLY A 261 -4.61 -3.59 9.64
C GLY A 261 -6.14 -3.49 9.46
N ILE A 262 -6.83 -4.57 9.06
CA ILE A 262 -8.27 -4.53 8.75
C ILE A 262 -9.12 -4.65 10.03
N ASN A 263 -8.70 -5.45 11.00
CA ASN A 263 -9.45 -5.65 12.26
C ASN A 263 -9.37 -4.47 13.24
N ALA A 264 -8.24 -3.75 13.27
CA ALA A 264 -8.05 -2.63 14.21
C ALA A 264 -8.96 -1.42 13.91
N HIS A 265 -9.22 -1.14 12.62
CA HIS A 265 -10.07 -0.01 12.24
C HIS A 265 -11.57 -0.24 12.50
N PHE A 266 -12.05 -1.48 12.50
CA PHE A 266 -13.46 -1.76 12.81
C PHE A 266 -13.80 -1.41 14.27
N PHE A 267 -12.87 -1.61 15.21
CA PHE A 267 -13.01 -1.21 16.60
C PHE A 267 -12.95 0.32 16.79
N LEU A 268 -12.05 1.00 16.07
CA LEU A 268 -11.92 2.47 16.12
C LEU A 268 -13.12 3.17 15.49
N PHE A 269 -13.66 2.64 14.38
CA PHE A 269 -14.83 3.20 13.72
C PHE A 269 -16.09 3.07 14.59
N LYS A 270 -16.24 1.95 15.29
CA LYS A 270 -17.34 1.74 16.24
C LYS A 270 -17.22 2.67 17.46
N SER A 271 -16.01 2.92 17.93
CA SER A 271 -15.72 3.88 19.01
C SER A 271 -15.97 5.34 18.57
N SER A 272 -15.57 5.71 17.35
CA SER A 272 -15.77 7.07 16.82
C SER A 272 -17.24 7.40 16.54
N ILE A 273 -18.03 6.43 16.04
CA ILE A 273 -19.48 6.63 15.86
C ILE A 273 -20.19 6.77 17.22
N SER A 274 -19.77 6.03 18.24
CA SER A 274 -20.29 6.19 19.60
C SER A 274 -19.94 7.56 20.20
N CYS A 275 -18.76 8.12 19.91
CA CYS A 275 -18.41 9.48 20.32
C CYS A 275 -19.20 10.57 19.58
N ILE A 276 -19.49 10.39 18.29
CA ILE A 276 -20.26 11.36 17.49
C ILE A 276 -21.74 11.38 17.93
N ILE A 277 -22.29 10.22 18.31
CA ILE A 277 -23.68 10.12 18.81
C ILE A 277 -23.84 10.73 20.24
N ILE A 278 -22.75 10.83 21.01
CA ILE A 278 -22.76 11.46 22.36
C ILE A 278 -22.60 12.98 22.27
N VAL A 279 -22.13 13.54 21.15
CA VAL A 279 -21.88 14.98 20.94
C VAL A 279 -23.00 15.64 20.13
N LEU A 280 -23.90 14.89 19.49
CA LEU A 280 -25.13 15.35 18.86
C LEU A 280 -26.35 15.08 19.79
#